data_82e0d662d9646917ecd8e24dd8a2af76
#
_entry.id   82e0d662d9646917ecd8e24dd8a2af76
#
_cell.length_a   1.000
_cell.length_b   1.000
_cell.length_c   1.000
_cell.angle_alpha   90.00
_cell.angle_beta   90.00
_cell.angle_gamma   90.00
#
_symmetry.space_group_name_H-M   'P 1'
#
loop_
_entity.id
_entity.type
_entity.pdbx_description
1 polymer ?
#
loop_
_entity_poly.entity_id
_entity_poly.type
_entity_poly.pdbx_seq_one_letter_code
_entity_poly.pdbx_strand_id
1 'polypeptide(L)'
;MKFRLILISLVVFFLILSVNDFQIYAESKTSSNKRFIDNKDGTISDSKTGLMWIKNDSFLHSGHWINWSEAKAYINDLNKTGYANYFDWKLPTTRELKTLYDAEKINSSQVGREMKIHIDPLFGKNGSGSLWSMNGNGRHNAFGVVFNTGDVFSANKYSRSRKATRGVRIFSYNK
;
A
#
# COMPACT_ATOMS: atom_id res chain seq x y z
N MET A 1 28.60 -30.46 50.18
CA MET A 1 28.66 -29.23 49.34
C MET A 1 28.58 -29.45 47.84
N LYS A 2 28.47 -30.69 47.34
CA LYS A 2 28.41 -31.02 45.88
C LYS A 2 26.99 -31.16 45.31
N PHE A 3 25.95 -31.32 46.14
CA PHE A 3 24.56 -31.47 45.67
C PHE A 3 23.85 -30.18 45.32
N ARG A 4 24.25 -29.01 45.81
CA ARG A 4 23.60 -27.72 45.50
C ARG A 4 24.02 -27.14 44.13
N LEU A 5 25.18 -27.49 43.59
CA LEU A 5 25.65 -27.01 42.28
C LEU A 5 24.97 -27.71 41.10
N ILE A 6 24.57 -28.96 41.27
CA ILE A 6 23.92 -29.73 40.20
C ILE A 6 22.47 -29.24 39.96
N LEU A 7 21.77 -28.84 41.02
CA LEU A 7 20.39 -28.36 40.90
C LEU A 7 20.30 -26.99 40.19
N ILE A 8 21.27 -26.10 40.39
CA ILE A 8 21.31 -24.78 39.76
C ILE A 8 21.62 -24.92 38.26
N SER A 9 22.47 -25.85 37.85
CA SER A 9 22.79 -26.13 36.47
C SER A 9 21.60 -26.68 35.67
N LEU A 10 20.76 -27.51 36.28
CA LEU A 10 19.56 -28.07 35.65
C LEU A 10 18.45 -27.02 35.48
N VAL A 11 18.28 -26.08 36.39
CA VAL A 11 17.27 -25.03 36.32
C VAL A 11 17.63 -24.00 35.24
N VAL A 12 18.92 -23.65 35.09
CA VAL A 12 19.40 -22.76 34.04
C VAL A 12 19.27 -23.40 32.65
N PHE A 13 19.51 -24.70 32.54
CA PHE A 13 19.36 -25.41 31.26
C PHE A 13 17.90 -25.54 30.81
N PHE A 14 16.95 -25.67 31.75
CA PHE A 14 15.51 -25.67 31.43
C PHE A 14 14.95 -24.30 31.07
N LEU A 15 15.53 -23.20 31.58
CA LEU A 15 15.13 -21.83 31.22
C LEU A 15 15.60 -21.41 29.81
N ILE A 16 16.64 -22.03 29.25
CA ILE A 16 17.15 -21.73 27.91
C ILE A 16 16.35 -22.45 26.81
N LEU A 17 15.61 -23.50 27.12
CA LEU A 17 14.82 -24.27 26.18
C LEU A 17 13.39 -23.74 25.95
N SER A 18 12.97 -22.66 26.61
CA SER A 18 11.62 -22.10 26.49
C SER A 18 11.50 -20.86 25.63
N VAL A 19 12.56 -20.42 24.99
CA VAL A 19 12.47 -19.39 23.93
C VAL A 19 12.35 -20.11 22.60
N ASN A 20 11.28 -20.89 22.42
CA ASN A 20 10.79 -21.18 21.09
C ASN A 20 10.28 -19.86 20.55
N ASP A 21 11.03 -19.23 19.67
CA ASP A 21 10.56 -18.18 18.78
C ASP A 21 9.32 -18.69 18.04
N PHE A 22 8.16 -18.48 18.65
CA PHE A 22 6.88 -18.67 17.97
C PHE A 22 6.78 -17.52 16.97
N GLN A 23 7.50 -17.65 15.86
CA GLN A 23 7.31 -16.80 14.70
C GLN A 23 5.89 -17.07 14.20
N ILE A 24 4.95 -16.26 14.70
CA ILE A 24 3.60 -16.22 14.13
C ILE A 24 3.76 -15.63 12.74
N TYR A 25 3.95 -16.49 11.75
CA TYR A 25 3.79 -16.10 10.36
C TYR A 25 2.32 -15.73 10.17
N ALA A 26 2.02 -14.44 10.20
CA ALA A 26 0.69 -13.97 9.86
C ALA A 26 0.39 -14.42 8.42
N GLU A 27 -0.55 -15.35 8.27
CA GLU A 27 -0.95 -15.88 6.97
C GLU A 27 -1.30 -14.72 6.03
N SER A 28 -0.70 -14.71 4.85
CA SER A 28 -0.93 -13.66 3.86
C SER A 28 -2.39 -13.70 3.41
N LYS A 29 -3.10 -12.58 3.57
CA LYS A 29 -4.48 -12.47 3.10
C LYS A 29 -4.48 -12.25 1.58
N THR A 30 -5.26 -13.06 0.88
CA THR A 30 -5.35 -13.03 -0.58
C THR A 30 -6.74 -12.56 -1.01
N SER A 31 -6.86 -11.84 -2.13
CA SER A 31 -8.14 -11.50 -2.74
C SER A 31 -8.90 -12.74 -3.21
N SER A 32 -10.23 -12.66 -3.33
CA SER A 32 -11.10 -13.77 -3.72
C SER A 32 -10.72 -14.41 -5.06
N ASN A 33 -10.18 -13.63 -5.99
CA ASN A 33 -9.69 -14.09 -7.30
C ASN A 33 -8.18 -14.40 -7.31
N LYS A 34 -7.51 -14.44 -6.14
CA LYS A 34 -6.08 -14.69 -5.95
C LYS A 34 -5.14 -13.72 -6.69
N ARG A 35 -5.67 -12.59 -7.20
CA ARG A 35 -4.87 -11.60 -7.91
C ARG A 35 -3.99 -10.78 -6.95
N PHE A 36 -4.56 -10.29 -5.87
CA PHE A 36 -3.88 -9.45 -4.90
C PHE A 36 -3.50 -10.23 -3.65
N ILE A 37 -2.29 -9.99 -3.16
CA ILE A 37 -1.72 -10.61 -1.94
C ILE A 37 -1.30 -9.49 -0.99
N ASP A 38 -1.85 -9.47 0.20
CA ASP A 38 -1.44 -8.58 1.29
C ASP A 38 -0.17 -9.10 1.93
N ASN A 39 0.95 -8.42 1.72
CA ASN A 39 2.27 -8.83 2.21
C ASN A 39 2.47 -8.58 3.71
N LYS A 40 1.50 -7.96 4.40
CA LYS A 40 1.52 -7.62 5.84
C LYS A 40 2.59 -6.59 6.27
N ASP A 41 3.27 -5.99 5.33
CA ASP A 41 4.26 -4.94 5.51
C ASP A 41 3.78 -3.54 5.05
N GLY A 42 2.49 -3.43 4.77
CA GLY A 42 1.89 -2.22 4.20
C GLY A 42 1.86 -2.20 2.68
N THR A 43 2.19 -3.33 2.02
CA THR A 43 2.17 -3.47 0.57
C THR A 43 1.21 -4.56 0.09
N ILE A 44 0.83 -4.47 -1.18
CA ILE A 44 -0.01 -5.45 -1.90
C ILE A 44 0.68 -5.83 -3.20
N SER A 45 0.96 -7.12 -3.39
CA SER A 45 1.44 -7.66 -4.65
C SER A 45 0.27 -7.95 -5.61
N ASP A 46 0.40 -7.55 -6.87
CA ASP A 46 -0.55 -7.82 -7.96
C ASP A 46 0.05 -8.85 -8.93
N SER A 47 -0.36 -10.10 -8.79
CA SER A 47 0.14 -11.23 -9.60
C SER A 47 -0.23 -11.10 -11.09
N LYS A 48 -1.29 -10.34 -11.42
CA LYS A 48 -1.73 -10.14 -12.81
C LYS A 48 -0.83 -9.17 -13.58
N THR A 49 -0.31 -8.13 -12.90
CA THR A 49 0.45 -7.06 -13.55
C THR A 49 1.94 -7.11 -13.25
N GLY A 50 2.37 -7.89 -12.25
CA GLY A 50 3.75 -7.86 -11.74
C GLY A 50 4.07 -6.56 -10.99
N LEU A 51 3.07 -5.85 -10.52
CA LEU A 51 3.23 -4.61 -9.77
C LEU A 51 3.04 -4.87 -8.27
N MET A 52 3.75 -4.09 -7.46
CA MET A 52 3.52 -3.99 -6.03
C MET A 52 3.03 -2.58 -5.71
N TRP A 53 2.00 -2.49 -4.90
CA TRP A 53 1.31 -1.27 -4.52
C TRP A 53 1.42 -1.00 -3.04
N ILE A 54 1.50 0.26 -2.65
CA ILE A 54 1.28 0.64 -1.25
C ILE A 54 -0.19 0.41 -0.90
N LYS A 55 -0.45 -0.30 0.20
CA LYS A 55 -1.80 -0.69 0.62
C LYS A 55 -2.69 0.52 0.92
N ASN A 56 -2.16 1.51 1.63
CA ASN A 56 -2.82 2.77 1.94
C ASN A 56 -2.44 3.85 0.91
N ASP A 57 -3.37 4.70 0.51
CA ASP A 57 -3.02 5.89 -0.28
C ASP A 57 -2.44 7.00 0.62
N SER A 58 -1.95 8.08 0.01
CA SER A 58 -1.34 9.20 0.74
C SER A 58 -2.29 9.89 1.71
N PHE A 59 -3.61 9.88 1.44
CA PHE A 59 -4.60 10.43 2.37
C PHE A 59 -4.69 9.58 3.65
N LEU A 60 -4.71 8.25 3.53
CA LEU A 60 -4.74 7.35 4.68
C LEU A 60 -3.46 7.41 5.53
N HIS A 61 -2.33 7.80 4.91
CA HIS A 61 -1.06 7.98 5.64
C HIS A 61 -0.95 9.33 6.35
N SER A 62 -1.49 10.41 5.74
CA SER A 62 -1.25 11.78 6.21
C SER A 62 -2.48 12.51 6.75
N GLY A 63 -3.69 11.99 6.48
CA GLY A 63 -4.95 12.61 6.88
C GLY A 63 -5.38 13.82 6.03
N HIS A 64 -4.63 14.17 4.97
CA HIS A 64 -4.96 15.33 4.14
C HIS A 64 -4.87 15.05 2.64
N TRP A 65 -5.63 15.85 1.86
CA TRP A 65 -5.63 15.81 0.41
C TRP A 65 -4.38 16.53 -0.13
N ILE A 66 -3.84 16.01 -1.24
CA ILE A 66 -2.59 16.51 -1.81
C ILE A 66 -2.78 16.95 -3.26
N ASN A 67 -1.99 17.94 -3.68
CA ASN A 67 -1.84 18.33 -5.07
C ASN A 67 -0.81 17.46 -5.81
N TRP A 68 -0.62 17.69 -7.11
CA TRP A 68 0.25 16.86 -7.93
C TRP A 68 1.74 16.95 -7.56
N SER A 69 2.22 18.13 -7.13
CA SER A 69 3.60 18.30 -6.66
C SER A 69 3.84 17.55 -5.34
N GLU A 70 2.86 17.64 -4.43
CA GLU A 70 2.88 16.91 -3.17
C GLU A 70 2.78 15.40 -3.37
N ALA A 71 2.06 14.93 -4.41
CA ALA A 71 2.05 13.52 -4.77
C ALA A 71 3.45 13.00 -5.15
N LYS A 72 4.24 13.80 -5.89
CA LYS A 72 5.64 13.47 -6.18
C LYS A 72 6.53 13.52 -4.95
N ALA A 73 6.34 14.52 -4.08
CA ALA A 73 7.08 14.62 -2.83
C ALA A 73 6.81 13.42 -1.92
N TYR A 74 5.54 13.00 -1.79
CA TYR A 74 5.15 11.80 -1.04
C TYR A 74 5.91 10.55 -1.52
N ILE A 75 6.01 10.33 -2.84
CA ILE A 75 6.77 9.19 -3.39
C ILE A 75 8.27 9.31 -3.06
N ASN A 76 8.83 10.51 -3.15
CA ASN A 76 10.23 10.74 -2.76
C ASN A 76 10.48 10.43 -1.29
N ASP A 77 9.53 10.78 -0.41
CA ASP A 77 9.65 10.52 1.02
C ASP A 77 9.54 9.02 1.35
N LEU A 78 8.70 8.27 0.63
CA LEU A 78 8.68 6.81 0.72
C LEU A 78 10.03 6.19 0.39
N ASN A 79 10.71 6.69 -0.67
CA ASN A 79 12.02 6.21 -1.07
C ASN A 79 13.11 6.62 -0.07
N LYS A 80 13.06 7.84 0.46
CA LYS A 80 14.02 8.31 1.49
C LYS A 80 13.95 7.47 2.77
N THR A 81 12.74 7.10 3.18
CA THR A 81 12.50 6.33 4.41
C THR A 81 12.62 4.82 4.21
N GLY A 82 12.72 4.34 2.97
CA GLY A 82 12.76 2.91 2.66
C GLY A 82 11.46 2.21 3.05
N TYR A 83 10.32 2.77 2.66
CA TYR A 83 9.01 2.22 3.02
C TYR A 83 8.89 0.75 2.63
N ALA A 84 8.54 -0.12 3.59
CA ALA A 84 8.51 -1.57 3.46
C ALA A 84 9.84 -2.18 2.97
N ASN A 85 10.99 -1.55 3.29
CA ASN A 85 12.34 -1.92 2.84
C ASN A 85 12.57 -1.77 1.32
N TYR A 86 11.78 -0.92 0.64
CA TYR A 86 11.97 -0.61 -0.79
C TYR A 86 12.26 0.87 -0.99
N PHE A 87 13.12 1.18 -1.98
CA PHE A 87 13.63 2.52 -2.29
C PHE A 87 13.35 2.93 -3.75
N ASP A 88 12.50 2.18 -4.46
CA ASP A 88 12.22 2.32 -5.89
C ASP A 88 10.73 2.58 -6.19
N TRP A 89 10.01 3.13 -5.20
CA TRP A 89 8.63 3.56 -5.37
C TRP A 89 8.49 4.63 -6.44
N LYS A 90 7.43 4.55 -7.22
CA LYS A 90 7.12 5.49 -8.31
C LYS A 90 5.69 6.02 -8.17
N LEU A 91 5.48 7.23 -8.68
CA LEU A 91 4.14 7.72 -8.96
C LEU A 91 3.57 6.92 -10.14
N PRO A 92 2.40 6.28 -10.01
CA PRO A 92 1.86 5.41 -11.06
C PRO A 92 1.48 6.18 -12.31
N THR A 93 1.51 5.53 -13.44
CA THR A 93 0.87 6.00 -14.68
C THR A 93 -0.65 5.86 -14.59
N THR A 94 -1.39 6.57 -15.43
CA THR A 94 -2.85 6.38 -15.58
C THR A 94 -3.20 4.94 -15.99
N ARG A 95 -2.36 4.30 -16.82
CA ARG A 95 -2.54 2.90 -17.22
C ARG A 95 -2.44 1.96 -16.01
N GLU A 96 -1.42 2.13 -15.19
CA GLU A 96 -1.23 1.33 -13.98
C GLU A 96 -2.39 1.53 -13.01
N LEU A 97 -2.79 2.78 -12.72
CA LEU A 97 -3.95 3.06 -11.85
C LEU A 97 -5.24 2.40 -12.35
N LYS A 98 -5.51 2.44 -13.66
CA LYS A 98 -6.68 1.79 -14.25
C LYS A 98 -6.72 0.28 -14.03
N THR A 99 -5.57 -0.37 -13.84
CA THR A 99 -5.54 -1.81 -13.53
C THR A 99 -6.13 -2.13 -12.16
N LEU A 100 -6.19 -1.16 -11.24
CA LEU A 100 -6.79 -1.35 -9.91
C LEU A 100 -8.31 -1.23 -9.91
N TYR A 101 -8.90 -0.55 -10.92
CA TYR A 101 -10.34 -0.39 -11.03
C TYR A 101 -11.02 -1.72 -11.38
N ASP A 102 -12.08 -2.04 -10.63
CA ASP A 102 -12.92 -3.22 -10.84
C ASP A 102 -14.36 -2.85 -10.44
N ALA A 103 -15.25 -2.69 -11.42
CA ALA A 103 -16.64 -2.28 -11.20
C ALA A 103 -17.43 -3.22 -10.27
N GLU A 104 -17.03 -4.50 -10.23
CA GLU A 104 -17.67 -5.53 -9.41
C GLU A 104 -17.20 -5.49 -7.95
N LYS A 105 -16.14 -4.72 -7.65
CA LYS A 105 -15.57 -4.60 -6.31
C LYS A 105 -16.02 -3.29 -5.65
N ILE A 106 -16.34 -3.37 -4.38
CA ILE A 106 -16.57 -2.19 -3.54
C ILE A 106 -15.63 -2.31 -2.34
N ASN A 107 -14.65 -1.40 -2.26
CA ASN A 107 -13.75 -1.30 -1.11
C ASN A 107 -14.44 -0.57 0.05
N SER A 108 -14.91 0.65 -0.22
CA SER A 108 -15.50 1.57 0.75
C SER A 108 -16.10 2.79 0.04
N SER A 109 -16.56 3.77 0.81
CA SER A 109 -16.84 5.11 0.29
C SER A 109 -15.67 6.05 0.58
N GLN A 110 -15.48 7.06 -0.27
CA GLN A 110 -14.51 8.12 -0.01
C GLN A 110 -14.91 8.92 1.23
N VAL A 111 -13.95 9.27 2.08
CA VAL A 111 -14.20 10.10 3.26
C VAL A 111 -14.84 11.44 2.87
N GLY A 112 -15.92 11.78 3.58
CA GLY A 112 -16.67 13.03 3.40
C GLY A 112 -17.49 13.10 2.10
N ARG A 113 -17.74 11.98 1.44
CA ARG A 113 -18.60 11.90 0.26
C ARG A 113 -19.17 10.48 0.06
N GLU A 114 -20.41 10.38 -0.34
CA GLU A 114 -21.03 9.12 -0.80
C GLU A 114 -20.56 8.76 -2.23
N MET A 115 -19.28 8.42 -2.35
CA MET A 115 -18.70 7.98 -3.60
C MET A 115 -18.01 6.65 -3.38
N LYS A 116 -18.57 5.60 -3.98
CA LYS A 116 -17.99 4.25 -3.88
C LYS A 116 -16.63 4.19 -4.54
N ILE A 117 -15.70 3.49 -3.91
CA ILE A 117 -14.35 3.25 -4.41
C ILE A 117 -14.30 1.81 -4.90
N HIS A 118 -14.20 1.63 -6.22
CA HIS A 118 -14.22 0.34 -6.90
C HIS A 118 -12.79 -0.19 -7.09
N ILE A 119 -12.21 -0.66 -5.98
CA ILE A 119 -10.94 -1.41 -5.93
C ILE A 119 -11.09 -2.62 -5.02
N ASP A 120 -10.14 -3.54 -5.05
CA ASP A 120 -10.18 -4.73 -4.19
C ASP A 120 -10.21 -4.35 -2.69
N PRO A 121 -11.05 -5.03 -1.87
CA PRO A 121 -11.15 -4.78 -0.42
C PRO A 121 -9.89 -5.01 0.40
N LEU A 122 -8.83 -5.61 -0.15
CA LEU A 122 -7.52 -5.74 0.51
C LEU A 122 -6.81 -4.39 0.67
N PHE A 123 -7.09 -3.41 -0.21
CA PHE A 123 -6.55 -2.07 -0.08
C PHE A 123 -7.16 -1.32 1.11
N GLY A 124 -6.47 -0.27 1.58
CA GLY A 124 -6.94 0.56 2.68
C GLY A 124 -8.33 1.14 2.41
N LYS A 125 -9.20 1.08 3.42
CA LYS A 125 -10.58 1.57 3.35
C LYS A 125 -10.68 3.06 3.64
N ASN A 126 -11.73 3.71 3.10
CA ASN A 126 -12.03 5.12 3.32
C ASN A 126 -10.92 6.08 2.84
N GLY A 127 -10.16 5.67 1.84
CA GLY A 127 -9.17 6.49 1.19
C GLY A 127 -9.76 7.46 0.16
N SER A 128 -8.93 7.89 -0.77
CA SER A 128 -9.34 8.76 -1.87
C SER A 128 -9.96 7.96 -3.02
N GLY A 129 -11.09 8.44 -3.51
CA GLY A 129 -11.67 7.94 -4.76
C GLY A 129 -11.01 8.53 -6.02
N SER A 130 -10.03 9.40 -5.89
CA SER A 130 -9.31 10.03 -7.02
C SER A 130 -7.81 10.06 -6.75
N LEU A 131 -7.04 9.35 -7.57
CA LEU A 131 -5.59 9.26 -7.41
C LEU A 131 -4.85 9.96 -8.56
N TRP A 132 -3.87 10.79 -8.19
CA TRP A 132 -2.93 11.39 -9.13
C TRP A 132 -2.03 10.35 -9.78
N SER A 133 -1.76 10.54 -11.07
CA SER A 133 -0.74 9.78 -11.81
C SER A 133 0.50 10.64 -12.08
N MET A 134 1.55 10.00 -12.60
CA MET A 134 2.76 10.70 -13.05
C MET A 134 2.51 11.52 -14.33
N ASN A 135 1.44 11.22 -15.07
CA ASN A 135 1.18 11.82 -16.39
C ASN A 135 0.74 13.28 -16.26
N GLY A 136 1.55 14.17 -16.82
CA GLY A 136 1.17 15.58 -16.97
C GLY A 136 0.20 15.77 -18.15
N ASN A 137 -0.60 16.84 -18.09
CA ASN A 137 -1.44 17.30 -19.21
C ASN A 137 -1.14 18.78 -19.44
N GLY A 138 -0.16 19.04 -20.25
CA GLY A 138 0.34 20.38 -20.54
C GLY A 138 0.99 21.06 -19.31
N ARG A 139 1.06 22.38 -19.37
CA ARG A 139 1.78 23.20 -18.38
C ARG A 139 1.11 23.16 -17.00
N HIS A 140 -0.22 23.27 -16.96
CA HIS A 140 -0.98 23.56 -15.73
C HIS A 140 -1.72 22.35 -15.16
N ASN A 141 -1.98 21.31 -15.96
CA ASN A 141 -2.80 20.18 -15.56
C ASN A 141 -2.00 18.87 -15.48
N ALA A 142 -2.53 17.92 -14.73
CA ALA A 142 -2.07 16.55 -14.68
C ALA A 142 -3.26 15.59 -14.67
N PHE A 143 -3.00 14.35 -15.05
CA PHE A 143 -4.00 13.29 -15.08
C PHE A 143 -4.02 12.48 -13.79
N GLY A 144 -5.14 11.85 -13.55
CA GLY A 144 -5.33 10.82 -12.53
C GLY A 144 -6.51 9.95 -12.88
N VAL A 145 -6.89 9.04 -11.98
CA VAL A 145 -8.01 8.11 -12.16
C VAL A 145 -9.01 8.28 -11.03
N VAL A 146 -10.31 8.32 -11.40
CA VAL A 146 -11.45 8.30 -10.48
C VAL A 146 -11.92 6.88 -10.31
N PHE A 147 -11.99 6.40 -9.08
CA PHE A 147 -12.30 5.00 -8.77
C PHE A 147 -13.78 4.70 -8.54
N ASN A 148 -14.70 5.65 -8.76
CA ASN A 148 -16.10 5.31 -8.84
C ASN A 148 -16.57 4.98 -10.27
N THR A 149 -15.82 5.39 -11.31
CA THR A 149 -16.14 5.13 -12.72
C THR A 149 -15.01 4.46 -13.50
N GLY A 150 -13.77 4.51 -12.99
CA GLY A 150 -12.58 4.05 -13.72
C GLY A 150 -12.06 5.04 -14.75
N ASP A 151 -12.62 6.26 -14.80
CA ASP A 151 -12.26 7.27 -15.80
C ASP A 151 -10.97 8.00 -15.45
N VAL A 152 -10.30 8.51 -16.50
CA VAL A 152 -9.17 9.42 -16.37
C VAL A 152 -9.72 10.84 -16.23
N PHE A 153 -9.33 11.52 -15.16
CA PHE A 153 -9.59 12.97 -15.03
C PHE A 153 -8.35 13.79 -15.42
N SER A 154 -8.57 15.04 -15.78
CA SER A 154 -7.54 16.06 -15.85
C SER A 154 -7.89 17.20 -14.89
N ALA A 155 -6.93 17.62 -14.07
CA ALA A 155 -7.14 18.71 -13.12
C ALA A 155 -5.88 19.55 -12.99
N ASN A 156 -6.08 20.79 -12.51
CA ASN A 156 -4.99 21.72 -12.22
C ASN A 156 -4.02 21.10 -11.19
N LYS A 157 -2.72 21.20 -11.46
CA LYS A 157 -1.64 20.63 -10.64
C LYS A 157 -1.62 21.12 -9.19
N TYR A 158 -2.19 22.30 -8.92
CA TYR A 158 -2.29 22.87 -7.57
C TYR A 158 -3.56 22.45 -6.82
N SER A 159 -4.50 21.76 -7.49
CA SER A 159 -5.74 21.31 -6.86
C SER A 159 -5.49 20.21 -5.83
N ARG A 160 -5.93 20.45 -4.58
CA ARG A 160 -5.94 19.44 -3.50
C ARG A 160 -7.32 18.78 -3.32
N SER A 161 -8.34 19.19 -4.08
CA SER A 161 -9.72 18.75 -3.86
C SER A 161 -9.88 17.25 -3.95
N ARG A 162 -9.95 16.58 -2.80
CA ARG A 162 -10.20 15.13 -2.61
C ARG A 162 -9.32 14.23 -3.47
N LYS A 163 -8.05 14.61 -3.64
CA LYS A 163 -7.07 13.83 -4.40
C LYS A 163 -5.94 13.35 -3.50
N ALA A 164 -5.49 12.14 -3.78
CA ALA A 164 -4.35 11.50 -3.14
C ALA A 164 -3.46 10.87 -4.21
N THR A 165 -2.51 10.06 -3.81
CA THR A 165 -1.76 9.14 -4.68
C THR A 165 -1.47 7.84 -3.97
N ARG A 166 -1.01 6.85 -4.71
CA ARG A 166 -0.60 5.53 -4.23
C ARG A 166 0.72 5.15 -4.88
N GLY A 167 1.72 4.82 -4.09
CA GLY A 167 3.00 4.37 -4.62
C GLY A 167 2.88 3.01 -5.31
N VAL A 168 3.65 2.84 -6.38
CA VAL A 168 3.78 1.59 -7.15
C VAL A 168 5.24 1.30 -7.44
N ARG A 169 5.60 0.02 -7.50
CA ARG A 169 6.89 -0.46 -7.97
C ARG A 169 6.72 -1.76 -8.75
N ILE A 170 7.76 -2.18 -9.47
CA ILE A 170 7.78 -3.50 -10.11
C ILE A 170 8.02 -4.55 -9.01
N PHE A 171 7.19 -5.57 -9.00
CA PHE A 171 7.35 -6.74 -8.16
C PHE A 171 8.05 -7.81 -8.98
N SER A 172 9.35 -8.02 -8.76
CA SER A 172 10.04 -9.16 -9.35
C SER A 172 9.76 -10.39 -8.52
N TYR A 173 9.01 -11.34 -9.08
CA TYR A 173 8.97 -12.69 -8.57
C TYR A 173 10.36 -13.29 -8.84
N ASN A 174 11.18 -13.41 -7.80
CA ASN A 174 12.34 -14.30 -7.90
C ASN A 174 11.80 -15.72 -8.04
N LYS A 175 11.90 -16.26 -9.25
CA LYS A 175 11.63 -17.67 -9.53
C LYS A 175 12.71 -18.53 -8.91
#